data_6da5a170b1bc6cb8c5158b7afebbbbc9
#
_entry.id   6da5a170b1bc6cb8c5158b7afebbbbc9
#
_cell.length_a   1.000
_cell.length_b   1.000
_cell.length_c   1.000
_cell.angle_alpha   90.00
_cell.angle_beta   90.00
_cell.angle_gamma   90.00
#
_symmetry.space_group_name_H-M   'P 1'
#
loop_
_entity.id
_entity.type
_entity.pdbx_description
1 polymer ?
#
loop_
_entity_poly.entity_id
_entity_poly.type
_entity_poly.pdbx_seq_one_letter_code
_entity_poly.pdbx_strand_id
1 'polypeptide(L)'
;MKKTLFTLLILVTSAVVTAQEYKKAIEKSFTEYLNAIANKEFEKSLDFVVPEFFDLYPKGQMIAVMEQTFNNPAIKFELKDPKILKINDAKKIENKYYSLLSYSHQMNMKVNEGVAQSEEEKKVQNSLVFTSLKEEFGETNVKYNDTTGFFEIQIEKQVYTISKNGQTDWKFLVIEKKQKAVLEKLLPKQLLDTI
;
A
#
# COMPACT_ATOMS: atom_id res chain seq x y z
N MET A 1 -44.09 -12.64 22.34
CA MET A 1 -43.53 -11.73 21.29
C MET A 1 -42.47 -10.75 21.81
N LYS A 2 -42.57 -10.13 23.00
CA LYS A 2 -41.54 -9.17 23.49
C LYS A 2 -40.15 -9.77 23.76
N LYS A 3 -40.08 -11.05 24.22
CA LYS A 3 -38.80 -11.71 24.53
C LYS A 3 -37.99 -12.09 23.28
N THR A 4 -38.65 -12.47 22.18
CA THR A 4 -38.02 -12.79 20.91
C THR A 4 -37.44 -11.55 20.21
N LEU A 5 -38.08 -10.39 20.37
CA LEU A 5 -37.58 -9.12 19.81
C LEU A 5 -36.32 -8.64 20.52
N PHE A 6 -36.23 -8.86 21.86
CA PHE A 6 -35.08 -8.48 22.67
C PHE A 6 -33.84 -9.34 22.35
N THR A 7 -34.04 -10.65 22.10
CA THR A 7 -32.95 -11.57 21.71
C THR A 7 -32.41 -11.24 20.33
N LEU A 8 -33.25 -10.81 19.39
CA LEU A 8 -32.84 -10.42 18.04
C LEU A 8 -32.01 -9.11 18.09
N LEU A 9 -32.36 -8.17 18.95
CA LEU A 9 -31.62 -6.90 19.12
C LEU A 9 -30.22 -7.13 19.68
N ILE A 10 -30.03 -8.06 20.62
CA ILE A 10 -28.72 -8.39 21.20
C ILE A 10 -27.80 -9.06 20.14
N LEU A 11 -28.35 -9.91 19.27
CA LEU A 11 -27.59 -10.54 18.19
C LEU A 11 -27.08 -9.54 17.15
N VAL A 12 -27.87 -8.51 16.84
CA VAL A 12 -27.46 -7.46 15.88
C VAL A 12 -26.36 -6.57 16.48
N THR A 13 -26.43 -6.24 17.77
CA THR A 13 -25.40 -5.39 18.41
C THR A 13 -24.06 -6.10 18.53
N SER A 14 -24.01 -7.40 18.79
CA SER A 14 -22.75 -8.16 18.84
C SER A 14 -22.04 -8.25 17.49
N ALA A 15 -22.78 -8.36 16.38
CA ALA A 15 -22.20 -8.41 15.04
C ALA A 15 -21.56 -7.07 14.63
N VAL A 16 -22.13 -5.95 15.05
CA VAL A 16 -21.57 -4.61 14.76
C VAL A 16 -20.29 -4.35 15.54
N VAL A 17 -20.21 -4.79 16.80
CA VAL A 17 -19.01 -4.61 17.63
C VAL A 17 -17.83 -5.37 17.04
N THR A 18 -18.02 -6.62 16.64
CA THR A 18 -16.93 -7.44 16.05
C THR A 18 -16.47 -6.90 14.70
N ALA A 19 -17.38 -6.32 13.90
CA ALA A 19 -17.03 -5.69 12.63
C ALA A 19 -16.14 -4.46 12.79
N GLN A 20 -16.35 -3.67 13.82
CA GLN A 20 -15.52 -2.50 14.14
C GLN A 20 -14.13 -2.90 14.67
N GLU A 21 -14.03 -3.97 15.44
CA GLU A 21 -12.79 -4.39 16.07
C GLU A 21 -11.76 -4.88 15.03
N TYR A 22 -12.16 -5.74 14.08
CA TYR A 22 -11.21 -6.20 13.07
C TYR A 22 -10.80 -5.09 12.09
N LYS A 23 -11.68 -4.13 11.77
CA LYS A 23 -11.31 -2.97 10.94
C LYS A 23 -10.28 -2.09 11.62
N LYS A 24 -10.42 -1.86 12.93
CA LYS A 24 -9.38 -1.17 13.73
C LYS A 24 -8.06 -1.95 13.77
N ALA A 25 -8.13 -3.28 13.83
CA ALA A 25 -6.93 -4.12 13.78
C ALA A 25 -6.23 -4.00 12.41
N ILE A 26 -6.99 -4.01 11.30
CA ILE A 26 -6.47 -3.75 9.95
C ILE A 26 -5.82 -2.37 9.88
N GLU A 27 -6.54 -1.33 10.31
CA GLU A 27 -6.07 0.06 10.29
C GLU A 27 -4.74 0.22 11.05
N LYS A 28 -4.68 -0.32 12.27
CA LYS A 28 -3.46 -0.30 13.09
C LYS A 28 -2.30 -0.98 12.38
N SER A 29 -2.48 -2.24 11.94
CA SER A 29 -1.42 -3.01 11.30
C SER A 29 -0.96 -2.37 9.98
N PHE A 30 -1.88 -1.79 9.21
CA PHE A 30 -1.54 -1.12 7.95
C PHE A 30 -0.79 0.18 8.19
N THR A 31 -1.16 0.94 9.23
CA THR A 31 -0.43 2.14 9.64
C THR A 31 1.00 1.78 10.09
N GLU A 32 1.18 0.71 10.86
CA GLU A 32 2.50 0.21 11.25
C GLU A 32 3.34 -0.22 10.03
N TYR A 33 2.73 -0.89 9.05
CA TYR A 33 3.35 -1.25 7.77
C TYR A 33 3.86 -0.02 7.01
N LEU A 34 3.02 0.99 6.82
CA LEU A 34 3.40 2.22 6.11
C LEU A 34 4.48 3.01 6.87
N ASN A 35 4.38 3.08 8.20
CA ASN A 35 5.40 3.73 9.02
C ASN A 35 6.75 3.00 8.92
N ALA A 36 6.76 1.67 8.90
CA ALA A 36 7.98 0.91 8.72
C ALA A 36 8.66 1.20 7.37
N ILE A 37 7.87 1.33 6.28
CA ILE A 37 8.40 1.73 4.97
C ILE A 37 8.96 3.16 5.02
N ALA A 38 8.20 4.11 5.57
CA ALA A 38 8.60 5.52 5.65
C ALA A 38 9.89 5.72 6.46
N ASN A 39 10.05 4.92 7.51
CA ASN A 39 11.24 4.91 8.37
C ASN A 39 12.40 4.05 7.84
N LYS A 40 12.23 3.42 6.66
CA LYS A 40 13.21 2.49 6.07
C LYS A 40 13.49 1.24 6.93
N GLU A 41 12.54 0.86 7.77
CA GLU A 41 12.55 -0.39 8.55
C GLU A 41 12.05 -1.55 7.66
N PHE A 42 12.79 -1.84 6.57
CA PHE A 42 12.31 -2.71 5.50
C PHE A 42 12.04 -4.14 5.96
N GLU A 43 12.91 -4.71 6.78
CA GLU A 43 12.69 -6.05 7.32
C GLU A 43 11.36 -6.14 8.08
N LYS A 44 11.09 -5.15 8.94
CA LYS A 44 9.84 -5.04 9.71
C LYS A 44 8.63 -4.80 8.79
N SER A 45 8.76 -3.99 7.74
CA SER A 45 7.68 -3.78 6.79
C SER A 45 7.27 -5.06 6.08
N LEU A 46 8.23 -5.91 5.74
CA LEU A 46 7.98 -7.19 5.08
C LEU A 46 7.33 -8.24 6.02
N ASP A 47 7.37 -8.07 7.34
CA ASP A 47 6.62 -8.92 8.27
C ASP A 47 5.10 -8.75 8.15
N PHE A 48 4.65 -7.65 7.57
CA PHE A 48 3.24 -7.40 7.27
C PHE A 48 2.79 -7.95 5.91
N VAL A 49 3.71 -8.39 5.06
CA VAL A 49 3.39 -8.96 3.75
C VAL A 49 2.95 -10.43 3.91
N VAL A 50 2.02 -10.87 3.04
CA VAL A 50 1.56 -12.27 3.05
C VAL A 50 2.74 -13.23 2.87
N PRO A 51 2.89 -14.26 3.72
CA PRO A 51 4.07 -15.14 3.69
C PRO A 51 4.27 -15.85 2.34
N GLU A 52 3.19 -16.24 1.68
CA GLU A 52 3.21 -16.91 0.38
C GLU A 52 3.83 -16.05 -0.75
N PHE A 53 3.92 -14.75 -0.55
CA PHE A 53 4.62 -13.85 -1.48
C PHE A 53 6.12 -14.15 -1.52
N PHE A 54 6.70 -14.58 -0.40
CA PHE A 54 8.14 -14.88 -0.30
C PHE A 54 8.55 -16.22 -0.93
N ASP A 55 7.58 -17.07 -1.27
CA ASP A 55 7.82 -18.25 -2.11
C ASP A 55 8.13 -17.86 -3.56
N LEU A 56 7.64 -16.68 -3.99
CA LEU A 56 7.89 -16.13 -5.33
C LEU A 56 9.08 -15.17 -5.35
N TYR A 57 9.23 -14.38 -4.30
CA TYR A 57 10.25 -13.34 -4.16
C TYR A 57 10.90 -13.44 -2.77
N PRO A 58 12.08 -14.05 -2.65
CA PRO A 58 12.74 -14.24 -1.35
C PRO A 58 12.88 -12.95 -0.55
N LYS A 59 12.51 -12.98 0.74
CA LYS A 59 12.47 -11.80 1.61
C LYS A 59 13.78 -11.00 1.60
N GLY A 60 14.93 -11.67 1.62
CA GLY A 60 16.25 -11.02 1.59
C GLY A 60 16.50 -10.25 0.29
N GLN A 61 16.02 -10.75 -0.87
CA GLN A 61 16.12 -10.03 -2.13
C GLN A 61 15.24 -8.79 -2.13
N MET A 62 14.04 -8.87 -1.55
CA MET A 62 13.14 -7.72 -1.42
C MET A 62 13.76 -6.61 -0.55
N ILE A 63 14.36 -6.98 0.58
CA ILE A 63 15.08 -6.03 1.45
C ILE A 63 16.18 -5.34 0.64
N ALA A 64 17.02 -6.10 -0.07
CA ALA A 64 18.12 -5.54 -0.86
C ALA A 64 17.64 -4.57 -1.94
N VAL A 65 16.53 -4.89 -2.64
CA VAL A 65 15.93 -3.99 -3.63
C VAL A 65 15.40 -2.71 -2.98
N MET A 66 14.72 -2.82 -1.84
CA MET A 66 14.23 -1.65 -1.10
C MET A 66 15.39 -0.77 -0.62
N GLU A 67 16.42 -1.35 -0.03
CA GLU A 67 17.61 -0.62 0.40
C GLU A 67 18.31 0.07 -0.77
N GLN A 68 18.50 -0.62 -1.89
CA GLN A 68 19.10 -0.03 -3.09
C GLN A 68 18.26 1.13 -3.63
N THR A 69 16.94 1.00 -3.64
CA THR A 69 16.03 2.05 -4.14
C THR A 69 16.05 3.28 -3.23
N PHE A 70 15.88 3.08 -1.92
CA PHE A 70 15.74 4.18 -0.96
C PHE A 70 17.06 4.83 -0.55
N ASN A 71 18.17 4.14 -0.75
CA ASN A 71 19.52 4.66 -0.49
C ASN A 71 20.29 5.05 -1.76
N ASN A 72 19.60 5.08 -2.92
CA ASN A 72 20.19 5.52 -4.18
C ASN A 72 20.62 7.00 -4.07
N PRO A 73 21.93 7.30 -4.20
CA PRO A 73 22.41 8.68 -4.07
C PRO A 73 21.89 9.61 -5.18
N ALA A 74 21.49 9.06 -6.33
CA ALA A 74 20.96 9.85 -7.44
C ALA A 74 19.52 10.29 -7.27
N ILE A 75 18.76 9.66 -6.36
CA ILE A 75 17.32 9.94 -6.20
C ILE A 75 16.96 9.96 -4.72
N LYS A 76 16.31 11.03 -4.29
CA LYS A 76 15.73 11.11 -2.95
C LYS A 76 14.24 10.79 -3.00
N PHE A 77 13.80 9.84 -2.17
CA PHE A 77 12.40 9.50 -1.98
C PHE A 77 11.92 9.84 -0.56
N GLU A 78 10.70 10.39 -0.47
CA GLU A 78 10.00 10.61 0.78
C GLU A 78 8.55 10.15 0.62
N LEU A 79 8.04 9.40 1.58
CA LEU A 79 6.63 9.02 1.64
C LEU A 79 5.95 9.92 2.66
N LYS A 80 4.87 10.61 2.26
CA LYS A 80 4.16 11.58 3.08
C LYS A 80 2.65 11.34 3.09
N ASP A 81 2.01 11.80 4.15
CA ASP A 81 0.56 11.90 4.29
C ASP A 81 -0.21 10.61 3.96
N PRO A 82 0.21 9.44 4.47
CA PRO A 82 -0.51 8.21 4.24
C PRO A 82 -1.90 8.27 4.89
N LYS A 83 -2.94 7.93 4.11
CA LYS A 83 -4.34 7.93 4.57
C LYS A 83 -5.04 6.66 4.13
N ILE A 84 -5.71 5.99 5.05
CA ILE A 84 -6.66 4.94 4.72
C ILE A 84 -7.95 5.60 4.27
N LEU A 85 -8.38 5.30 3.05
CA LEU A 85 -9.59 5.86 2.46
C LEU A 85 -10.81 4.99 2.76
N LYS A 86 -10.62 3.66 2.70
CA LYS A 86 -11.72 2.71 2.90
C LYS A 86 -11.20 1.34 3.30
N ILE A 87 -11.93 0.67 4.20
CA ILE A 87 -11.78 -0.75 4.51
C ILE A 87 -13.13 -1.42 4.26
N ASN A 88 -13.17 -2.29 3.25
CA ASN A 88 -14.38 -3.05 2.93
C ASN A 88 -14.65 -4.12 3.98
N ASP A 89 -15.85 -4.69 3.98
CA ASP A 89 -16.18 -5.79 4.87
C ASP A 89 -15.38 -7.04 4.50
N ALA A 90 -14.87 -7.72 5.52
CA ALA A 90 -14.11 -8.94 5.35
C ALA A 90 -15.04 -10.09 4.91
N LYS A 91 -14.58 -10.86 3.92
CA LYS A 91 -15.27 -12.06 3.44
C LYS A 91 -14.41 -13.28 3.73
N LYS A 92 -15.03 -14.33 4.24
CA LYS A 92 -14.37 -15.62 4.38
C LYS A 92 -14.42 -16.35 3.03
N ILE A 93 -13.26 -16.69 2.52
CA ILE A 93 -13.10 -17.50 1.31
C ILE A 93 -12.16 -18.63 1.70
N GLU A 94 -12.65 -19.88 1.56
CA GLU A 94 -11.97 -21.07 2.05
C GLU A 94 -11.63 -20.96 3.54
N ASN A 95 -10.36 -20.98 3.91
CA ASN A 95 -9.88 -20.93 5.28
C ASN A 95 -9.27 -19.59 5.71
N LYS A 96 -9.43 -18.55 4.89
CA LYS A 96 -8.90 -17.21 5.15
C LYS A 96 -9.98 -16.13 5.03
N TYR A 97 -9.74 -15.01 5.67
CA TYR A 97 -10.57 -13.81 5.57
C TYR A 97 -9.83 -12.78 4.71
N TYR A 98 -10.57 -12.13 3.82
CA TYR A 98 -10.07 -11.14 2.87
C TYR A 98 -10.89 -9.86 2.99
N SER A 99 -10.22 -8.72 3.10
CA SER A 99 -10.85 -7.42 2.98
C SER A 99 -10.04 -6.57 2.00
N LEU A 100 -10.70 -5.72 1.24
CA LEU A 100 -10.05 -4.77 0.35
C LEU A 100 -9.90 -3.44 1.08
N LEU A 101 -8.68 -2.94 1.20
CA LEU A 101 -8.34 -1.65 1.74
C LEU A 101 -7.86 -0.74 0.60
N SER A 102 -8.41 0.48 0.54
CA SER A 102 -7.94 1.55 -0.34
C SER A 102 -7.24 2.60 0.50
N TYR A 103 -6.10 3.07 0.03
CA TYR A 103 -5.31 4.10 0.70
C TYR A 103 -4.68 5.06 -0.30
N SER A 104 -4.31 6.22 0.17
CA SER A 104 -3.55 7.20 -0.57
C SER A 104 -2.31 7.64 0.20
N HIS A 105 -1.31 8.09 -0.53
CA HIS A 105 -0.14 8.77 0.02
C HIS A 105 0.46 9.69 -1.02
N GLN A 106 1.27 10.63 -0.58
CA GLN A 106 2.10 11.43 -1.45
C GLN A 106 3.51 10.83 -1.47
N MET A 107 4.03 10.54 -2.65
CA MET A 107 5.43 10.22 -2.86
C MET A 107 6.15 11.46 -3.38
N ASN A 108 7.16 11.92 -2.66
CA ASN A 108 8.05 12.97 -3.12
C ASN A 108 9.31 12.34 -3.69
N MET A 109 9.66 12.72 -4.90
CA MET A 109 10.87 12.27 -5.57
C MET A 109 11.68 13.49 -6.02
N LYS A 110 12.99 13.47 -5.74
CA LYS A 110 13.92 14.48 -6.23
C LYS A 110 15.12 13.77 -6.85
N VAL A 111 15.47 14.18 -8.07
CA VAL A 111 16.72 13.76 -8.69
C VAL A 111 17.83 14.62 -8.11
N ASN A 112 18.81 14.00 -7.48
CA ASN A 112 19.96 14.68 -6.93
C ASN A 112 20.85 15.16 -8.07
N GLU A 113 21.37 16.37 -7.92
CA GLU A 113 22.27 16.95 -8.91
C GLU A 113 23.58 16.13 -8.97
N GLY A 114 23.90 15.61 -10.15
CA GLY A 114 25.24 15.11 -10.43
C GLY A 114 26.26 16.27 -10.42
N VAL A 115 27.53 15.94 -10.37
CA VAL A 115 28.61 16.94 -10.40
C VAL A 115 28.50 17.76 -11.67
N ALA A 116 28.32 19.08 -11.52
CA ALA A 116 28.46 20.11 -12.57
C ALA A 116 27.48 20.02 -13.78
N GLN A 117 26.17 19.98 -13.55
CA GLN A 117 25.19 20.26 -14.61
C GLN A 117 24.90 21.76 -14.72
N SER A 118 24.77 22.25 -15.94
CA SER A 118 24.27 23.61 -16.20
C SER A 118 22.78 23.70 -15.85
N GLU A 119 22.28 24.91 -15.61
CA GLU A 119 20.84 25.13 -15.35
C GLU A 119 19.95 24.68 -16.52
N GLU A 120 20.45 24.73 -17.74
CA GLU A 120 19.73 24.26 -18.93
C GLU A 120 19.64 22.73 -18.96
N GLU A 121 20.71 22.02 -18.64
CA GLU A 121 20.72 20.55 -18.54
C GLU A 121 19.78 20.07 -17.44
N LYS A 122 19.73 20.75 -16.27
CA LYS A 122 18.77 20.44 -15.19
C LYS A 122 17.32 20.61 -15.65
N LYS A 123 17.01 21.69 -16.37
CA LYS A 123 15.66 21.93 -16.90
C LYS A 123 15.24 20.84 -17.87
N VAL A 124 16.12 20.44 -18.77
CA VAL A 124 15.84 19.33 -19.71
C VAL A 124 15.62 18.03 -18.98
N GLN A 125 16.51 17.68 -18.03
CA GLN A 125 16.37 16.47 -17.22
C GLN A 125 15.06 16.46 -16.42
N ASN A 126 14.76 17.55 -15.73
CA ASN A 126 13.51 17.65 -14.95
C ASN A 126 12.27 17.55 -15.84
N SER A 127 12.30 18.12 -17.06
CA SER A 127 11.20 18.01 -18.01
C SER A 127 10.98 16.55 -18.45
N LEU A 128 12.05 15.81 -18.75
CA LEU A 128 11.97 14.40 -19.11
C LEU A 128 11.43 13.54 -17.97
N VAL A 129 11.96 13.74 -16.76
CA VAL A 129 11.46 13.05 -15.55
C VAL A 129 10.00 13.37 -15.30
N PHE A 130 9.61 14.64 -15.39
CA PHE A 130 8.23 15.07 -15.18
C PHE A 130 7.26 14.40 -16.17
N THR A 131 7.64 14.35 -17.46
CA THR A 131 6.85 13.66 -18.49
C THR A 131 6.70 12.17 -18.18
N SER A 132 7.80 11.49 -17.88
CA SER A 132 7.75 10.05 -17.53
C SER A 132 6.92 9.76 -16.29
N LEU A 133 6.99 10.61 -15.27
CA LEU A 133 6.16 10.47 -14.07
C LEU A 133 4.67 10.68 -14.36
N LYS A 134 4.33 11.64 -15.23
CA LYS A 134 2.95 11.87 -15.66
C LYS A 134 2.39 10.69 -16.46
N GLU A 135 3.20 10.09 -17.32
CA GLU A 135 2.82 8.88 -18.07
C GLU A 135 2.56 7.69 -17.15
N GLU A 136 3.38 7.52 -16.09
CA GLU A 136 3.24 6.40 -15.15
C GLU A 136 2.12 6.59 -14.14
N PHE A 137 1.97 7.80 -13.56
CA PHE A 137 1.07 8.09 -12.44
C PHE A 137 -0.17 8.88 -12.82
N GLY A 138 -0.24 9.40 -14.04
CA GLY A 138 -1.34 10.23 -14.56
C GLY A 138 -1.04 11.73 -14.49
N GLU A 139 -1.53 12.44 -15.49
CA GLU A 139 -1.29 13.87 -15.73
C GLU A 139 -1.58 14.76 -14.52
N THR A 140 -2.68 14.49 -13.81
CA THR A 140 -3.16 15.32 -12.69
C THR A 140 -2.53 14.98 -11.36
N ASN A 141 -1.87 13.83 -11.28
CA ASN A 141 -1.34 13.28 -10.03
C ASN A 141 0.10 13.70 -9.76
N VAL A 142 0.78 14.35 -10.72
CA VAL A 142 2.18 14.76 -10.61
C VAL A 142 2.30 16.28 -10.68
N LYS A 143 3.00 16.85 -9.70
CA LYS A 143 3.34 18.27 -9.65
C LYS A 143 4.84 18.44 -9.41
N TYR A 144 5.42 19.46 -9.98
CA TYR A 144 6.79 19.86 -9.65
C TYR A 144 6.74 21.07 -8.71
N ASN A 145 7.47 20.99 -7.62
CA ASN A 145 7.57 22.06 -6.63
C ASN A 145 8.89 22.81 -6.83
N ASP A 146 8.85 23.96 -7.49
CA ASP A 146 10.03 24.75 -7.81
C ASP A 146 10.83 25.22 -6.58
N THR A 147 10.16 25.38 -5.43
CA THR A 147 10.81 25.82 -4.19
C THR A 147 11.68 24.72 -3.57
N THR A 148 11.20 23.49 -3.61
CA THR A 148 11.86 22.34 -2.96
C THR A 148 12.64 21.47 -3.95
N GLY A 149 12.32 21.57 -5.25
CA GLY A 149 12.85 20.73 -6.31
C GLY A 149 12.32 19.28 -6.29
N PHE A 150 11.22 19.03 -5.59
CA PHE A 150 10.58 17.72 -5.58
C PHE A 150 9.49 17.60 -6.64
N PHE A 151 9.40 16.43 -7.24
CA PHE A 151 8.19 15.94 -7.89
C PHE A 151 7.28 15.35 -6.80
N GLU A 152 6.10 15.93 -6.65
CA GLU A 152 5.07 15.52 -5.69
C GLU A 152 4.04 14.68 -6.43
N ILE A 153 3.95 13.40 -6.06
CA ILE A 153 3.15 12.40 -6.77
C ILE A 153 2.07 11.91 -5.82
N GLN A 154 0.80 12.19 -6.15
CA GLN A 154 -0.34 11.66 -5.42
C GLN A 154 -0.65 10.24 -5.90
N ILE A 155 -0.64 9.29 -4.99
CA ILE A 155 -0.82 7.88 -5.28
C ILE A 155 -2.03 7.34 -4.52
N GLU A 156 -2.92 6.65 -5.24
CA GLU A 156 -3.97 5.83 -4.64
C GLU A 156 -3.74 4.38 -5.02
N LYS A 157 -3.82 3.49 -4.03
CA LYS A 157 -3.58 2.06 -4.19
C LYS A 157 -4.64 1.25 -3.45
N GLN A 158 -4.78 0.02 -3.88
CA GLN A 158 -5.58 -0.98 -3.20
C GLN A 158 -4.68 -2.11 -2.70
N VAL A 159 -5.08 -2.69 -1.59
CA VAL A 159 -4.38 -3.80 -0.98
C VAL A 159 -5.39 -4.80 -0.43
N TYR A 160 -5.20 -6.08 -0.72
CA TYR A 160 -5.91 -7.13 0.01
C TYR A 160 -5.29 -7.30 1.38
N THR A 161 -6.14 -7.23 2.39
CA THR A 161 -5.79 -7.55 3.77
C THR A 161 -6.27 -8.97 4.04
N ILE A 162 -5.38 -9.84 4.50
CA ILE A 162 -5.60 -11.29 4.61
C ILE A 162 -5.31 -11.73 6.03
N SER A 163 -6.25 -12.47 6.65
CA SER A 163 -6.10 -13.04 7.99
C SER A 163 -6.63 -14.48 8.04
N LYS A 164 -6.01 -15.32 8.85
CA LYS A 164 -6.47 -16.70 9.08
C LYS A 164 -7.70 -16.75 9.99
N ASN A 165 -7.81 -15.83 10.95
CA ASN A 165 -8.89 -15.84 11.95
C ASN A 165 -9.94 -14.72 11.74
N GLY A 166 -9.68 -13.77 10.84
CA GLY A 166 -10.58 -12.64 10.54
C GLY A 166 -10.65 -11.58 11.64
N GLN A 167 -9.80 -11.63 12.66
CA GLN A 167 -9.78 -10.71 13.78
C GLN A 167 -8.43 -10.01 13.93
N THR A 168 -7.35 -10.77 13.85
CA THR A 168 -5.97 -10.31 14.10
C THR A 168 -5.03 -10.84 13.04
N ASP A 169 -3.75 -10.48 13.14
CA ASP A 169 -2.67 -10.93 12.26
C ASP A 169 -2.99 -10.72 10.78
N TRP A 170 -3.42 -9.50 10.46
CA TRP A 170 -3.70 -9.09 9.10
C TRP A 170 -2.41 -8.85 8.33
N LYS A 171 -2.27 -9.55 7.19
CA LYS A 171 -1.17 -9.43 6.25
C LYS A 171 -1.66 -8.73 4.98
N PHE A 172 -0.73 -8.13 4.24
CA PHE A 172 -1.05 -7.26 3.11
C PHE A 172 -0.47 -7.80 1.81
N LEU A 173 -1.27 -7.68 0.75
CA LEU A 173 -0.89 -7.93 -0.62
C LEU A 173 -1.30 -6.74 -1.47
N VAL A 174 -0.35 -5.90 -1.85
CA VAL A 174 -0.61 -4.73 -2.70
C VAL A 174 -1.04 -5.18 -4.09
N ILE A 175 -2.09 -4.55 -4.62
CA ILE A 175 -2.62 -4.87 -5.95
C ILE A 175 -1.88 -4.03 -6.98
N GLU A 176 -1.05 -4.69 -7.77
CA GLU A 176 -0.39 -4.10 -8.93
C GLU A 176 -0.90 -4.75 -10.20
N LYS A 177 -1.65 -3.99 -11.00
CA LYS A 177 -2.25 -4.51 -12.25
C LYS A 177 -1.20 -5.09 -13.22
N LYS A 178 -0.01 -4.52 -13.23
CA LYS A 178 1.14 -5.01 -14.03
C LYS A 178 1.66 -6.38 -13.55
N GLN A 179 1.28 -6.82 -12.34
CA GLN A 179 1.71 -8.08 -11.73
C GLN A 179 0.58 -9.10 -11.62
N LYS A 180 -0.35 -9.10 -12.57
CA LYS A 180 -1.51 -10.01 -12.57
C LYS A 180 -1.13 -11.47 -12.35
N ALA A 181 -0.08 -11.96 -13.01
CA ALA A 181 0.41 -13.34 -12.86
C ALA A 181 0.87 -13.69 -11.43
N VAL A 182 1.30 -12.71 -10.64
CA VAL A 182 1.65 -12.87 -9.21
C VAL A 182 0.38 -12.96 -8.39
N LEU A 183 -0.57 -12.05 -8.64
CA LEU A 183 -1.85 -12.03 -7.93
C LEU A 183 -2.65 -13.32 -8.15
N GLU A 184 -2.61 -13.88 -9.36
CA GLU A 184 -3.25 -15.16 -9.70
C GLU A 184 -2.72 -16.38 -8.90
N LYS A 185 -1.47 -16.32 -8.45
CA LYS A 185 -0.86 -17.34 -7.59
C LYS A 185 -1.20 -17.17 -6.10
N LEU A 186 -1.54 -15.97 -5.68
CA LEU A 186 -1.67 -15.60 -4.26
C LEU A 186 -3.12 -15.38 -3.81
N LEU A 187 -4.03 -15.12 -4.75
CA LEU A 187 -5.42 -14.81 -4.46
C LEU A 187 -6.38 -15.89 -5.02
N PRO A 188 -7.48 -16.16 -4.32
CA PRO A 188 -8.58 -16.93 -4.86
C PRO A 188 -9.16 -16.31 -6.14
N LYS A 189 -9.54 -17.13 -7.12
CA LYS A 189 -10.11 -16.64 -8.40
C LYS A 189 -11.23 -15.62 -8.24
N GLN A 190 -12.11 -15.83 -7.25
CA GLN A 190 -13.24 -14.93 -6.95
C GLN A 190 -12.82 -13.48 -6.65
N LEU A 191 -11.58 -13.25 -6.24
CA LEU A 191 -11.05 -11.91 -5.96
C LEU A 191 -10.35 -11.29 -7.16
N LEU A 192 -9.90 -12.10 -8.11
CA LEU A 192 -9.23 -11.63 -9.33
C LEU A 192 -10.19 -10.91 -10.28
N ASP A 193 -11.46 -11.33 -10.31
CA ASP A 193 -12.50 -10.74 -11.16
C ASP A 193 -12.87 -9.30 -10.75
N THR A 194 -12.38 -8.85 -9.59
CA THR A 194 -12.65 -7.51 -9.04
C THR A 194 -11.46 -6.55 -9.14
N ILE A 195 -10.34 -6.99 -9.75
CA ILE A 195 -9.11 -6.23 -10.01
C ILE A 195 -9.05 -5.84 -11.51
#